data_edcec49f59a132d7cf6ad00f9cdcb33c
#
_entry.id   edcec49f59a132d7cf6ad00f9cdcb33c
#
_cell.length_a   1.000
_cell.length_b   1.000
_cell.length_c   1.000
_cell.angle_alpha   90.00
_cell.angle_beta   90.00
_cell.angle_gamma   90.00
#
_symmetry.space_group_name_H-M   'P 1'
#
loop_
_entity.id
_entity.type
_entity.pdbx_description
1 polymer ?
#
loop_
_entity_poly.entity_id
_entity_poly.type
_entity_poly.pdbx_seq_one_letter_code
_entity_poly.pdbx_strand_id
1 'polypeptide(L)'
;MDNNQLWEDFLNPDIIRPRLIMASVYNFAYSIFKDTIINRIRDFYIYDDKEGLQDYKNKVLSLNKSPIYASLEWLKNMEAIEQKDIETFNKIKECRNELAHEMHNILINKGSPTDFTDNFKNLFYLFRKIETWWTTNIELSINPDYIGKDIELVDKNNIMTGPMICLQTLIDVAITENKIYYNNLKDKKH
;
A
#
# COMPACT_ATOMS: atom_id res chain seq x y z
N MET A 1 11.36 -33.52 7.11
CA MET A 1 12.17 -33.17 5.93
C MET A 1 13.61 -33.52 6.24
N ASP A 2 14.30 -34.11 5.28
CA ASP A 2 15.71 -34.42 5.41
C ASP A 2 16.52 -33.11 5.42
N ASN A 3 17.50 -33.00 6.33
CA ASN A 3 18.36 -31.80 6.44
C ASN A 3 19.09 -31.49 5.11
N ASN A 4 19.41 -32.47 4.33
CA ASN A 4 20.08 -32.27 3.02
C ASN A 4 19.13 -31.58 2.03
N GLN A 5 17.84 -31.94 1.97
CA GLN A 5 16.87 -31.31 1.10
C GLN A 5 16.64 -29.82 1.47
N LEU A 6 16.67 -29.49 2.75
CA LEU A 6 16.54 -28.09 3.20
C LEU A 6 17.70 -27.22 2.73
N TRP A 7 18.92 -27.76 2.76
CA TRP A 7 20.10 -27.05 2.26
C TRP A 7 20.10 -26.93 0.74
N GLU A 8 19.66 -27.97 0.02
CA GLU A 8 19.53 -27.92 -1.45
C GLU A 8 18.52 -26.85 -1.86
N ASP A 9 17.36 -26.79 -1.21
CA ASP A 9 16.33 -25.79 -1.48
C ASP A 9 16.83 -24.37 -1.14
N PHE A 10 17.54 -24.20 -0.01
CA PHE A 10 18.11 -22.91 0.41
C PHE A 10 19.22 -22.42 -0.53
N LEU A 11 20.01 -23.31 -1.09
CA LEU A 11 21.07 -22.95 -2.04
C LEU A 11 20.55 -22.81 -3.48
N ASN A 12 19.30 -23.19 -3.74
CA ASN A 12 18.70 -23.10 -5.06
C ASN A 12 18.20 -21.67 -5.33
N PRO A 13 18.84 -20.91 -6.24
CA PRO A 13 18.44 -19.54 -6.55
C PRO A 13 17.03 -19.44 -7.14
N ASP A 14 16.53 -20.49 -7.82
CA ASP A 14 15.18 -20.51 -8.42
C ASP A 14 14.09 -20.63 -7.35
N ILE A 15 14.43 -21.12 -6.16
CA ILE A 15 13.52 -21.18 -5.01
C ILE A 15 13.65 -19.91 -4.15
N ILE A 16 14.86 -19.49 -3.84
CA ILE A 16 15.11 -18.39 -2.90
C ILE A 16 14.79 -17.03 -3.50
N ARG A 17 15.13 -16.79 -4.77
CA ARG A 17 14.92 -15.50 -5.43
C ARG A 17 13.42 -15.09 -5.45
N PRO A 18 12.47 -15.93 -5.89
CA PRO A 18 11.05 -15.57 -5.83
C PRO A 18 10.55 -15.28 -4.41
N ARG A 19 11.01 -16.04 -3.40
CA ARG A 19 10.63 -15.81 -2.00
C ARG A 19 11.11 -14.46 -1.49
N LEU A 20 12.36 -14.09 -1.78
CA LEU A 20 12.93 -12.79 -1.42
C LEU A 20 12.20 -11.64 -2.13
N ILE A 21 11.93 -11.79 -3.43
CA ILE A 21 11.22 -10.78 -4.21
C ILE A 21 9.82 -10.58 -3.62
N MET A 22 9.05 -11.63 -3.41
CA MET A 22 7.70 -11.54 -2.87
C MET A 22 7.66 -10.86 -1.51
N ALA A 23 8.54 -11.25 -0.59
CA ALA A 23 8.61 -10.64 0.74
C ALA A 23 8.99 -9.16 0.66
N SER A 24 9.96 -8.81 -0.21
CA SER A 24 10.39 -7.42 -0.42
C SER A 24 9.28 -6.57 -1.02
N VAL A 25 8.58 -7.06 -2.03
CA VAL A 25 7.47 -6.36 -2.69
C VAL A 25 6.32 -6.13 -1.69
N TYR A 26 5.98 -7.13 -0.88
CA TYR A 26 4.94 -6.99 0.14
C TYR A 26 5.29 -5.91 1.17
N ASN A 27 6.50 -5.97 1.73
CA ASN A 27 6.97 -4.97 2.71
C ASN A 27 6.97 -3.57 2.12
N PHE A 28 7.37 -3.43 0.86
CA PHE A 28 7.38 -2.15 0.16
C PHE A 28 5.97 -1.63 -0.10
N ALA A 29 5.06 -2.50 -0.57
CA ALA A 29 3.65 -2.18 -0.76
C ALA A 29 2.99 -1.70 0.53
N TYR A 30 3.25 -2.40 1.63
CA TYR A 30 2.77 -2.01 2.95
C TYR A 30 3.31 -0.63 3.39
N SER A 31 4.58 -0.36 3.12
CA SER A 31 5.20 0.94 3.45
C SER A 31 4.58 2.07 2.63
N ILE A 32 4.43 1.91 1.32
CA ILE A 32 3.75 2.90 0.46
C ILE A 32 2.34 3.17 0.97
N PHE A 33 1.56 2.12 1.21
CA PHE A 33 0.20 2.24 1.75
C PHE A 33 0.18 3.07 3.04
N LYS A 34 0.98 2.65 4.03
CA LYS A 34 1.03 3.31 5.34
C LYS A 34 1.45 4.77 5.24
N ASP A 35 2.55 5.03 4.53
CA ASP A 35 3.14 6.36 4.47
C ASP A 35 2.28 7.31 3.63
N THR A 36 1.65 6.83 2.55
CA THR A 36 0.71 7.62 1.76
C THR A 36 -0.47 8.09 2.62
N ILE A 37 -1.11 7.19 3.37
CA ILE A 37 -2.29 7.53 4.18
C ILE A 37 -1.92 8.53 5.29
N ILE A 38 -0.85 8.26 6.04
CA ILE A 38 -0.43 9.14 7.14
C ILE A 38 -0.08 10.52 6.60
N ASN A 39 0.72 10.58 5.54
CA ASN A 39 1.20 11.84 4.99
C ASN A 39 0.06 12.67 4.37
N ARG A 40 -0.84 12.05 3.59
CA ARG A 40 -1.98 12.76 3.00
C ARG A 40 -2.88 13.39 4.04
N ILE A 41 -3.24 12.66 5.08
CA ILE A 41 -4.10 13.20 6.15
C ILE A 41 -3.34 14.29 6.92
N ARG A 42 -2.06 14.08 7.21
CA ARG A 42 -1.25 15.12 7.84
C ARG A 42 -1.20 16.38 6.99
N ASP A 43 -0.86 16.25 5.70
CA ASP A 43 -0.68 17.37 4.78
C ASP A 43 -2.01 18.10 4.50
N PHE A 44 -3.15 17.39 4.58
CA PHE A 44 -4.49 17.99 4.53
C PHE A 44 -4.74 18.99 5.66
N TYR A 45 -4.23 18.71 6.86
CA TYR A 45 -4.34 19.61 8.01
C TYR A 45 -3.24 20.66 8.05
N ILE A 46 -2.00 20.31 7.70
CA ILE A 46 -0.82 21.16 7.84
C ILE A 46 -0.56 21.87 6.50
N TYR A 47 -1.44 22.79 6.13
CA TYR A 47 -1.26 23.52 4.86
C TYR A 47 -0.39 24.78 5.00
N ASP A 48 0.12 25.20 6.11
CA ASP A 48 1.14 26.26 6.26
C ASP A 48 1.25 26.91 7.65
N ASP A 49 0.61 26.37 8.71
CA ASP A 49 0.69 27.03 10.01
C ASP A 49 0.70 26.09 11.22
N LYS A 50 0.96 26.73 12.39
CA LYS A 50 0.96 26.05 13.68
C LYS A 50 -0.43 25.56 14.10
N GLU A 51 -1.49 26.18 13.61
CA GLU A 51 -2.87 25.78 13.91
C GLU A 51 -3.23 24.46 13.26
N GLY A 52 -2.83 24.27 11.99
CA GLY A 52 -3.03 22.99 11.28
C GLY A 52 -2.34 21.81 11.96
N LEU A 53 -1.14 22.02 12.51
CA LEU A 53 -0.46 20.99 13.30
C LEU A 53 -1.24 20.63 14.58
N GLN A 54 -1.82 21.62 15.26
CA GLN A 54 -2.63 21.38 16.46
C GLN A 54 -3.93 20.66 16.11
N ASP A 55 -4.55 21.05 15.00
CA ASP A 55 -5.74 20.40 14.48
C ASP A 55 -5.48 18.93 14.12
N TYR A 56 -4.39 18.64 13.44
CA TYR A 56 -3.97 17.26 13.13
C TYR A 56 -3.80 16.43 14.42
N LYS A 57 -3.15 16.99 15.44
CA LYS A 57 -2.99 16.31 16.73
C LYS A 57 -4.33 16.04 17.40
N ASN A 58 -5.21 17.03 17.44
CA ASN A 58 -6.48 16.94 18.14
C ASN A 58 -7.52 16.08 17.40
N LYS A 59 -7.59 16.19 16.07
CA LYS A 59 -8.63 15.55 15.25
C LYS A 59 -8.23 14.17 14.72
N VAL A 60 -6.92 13.90 14.61
CA VAL A 60 -6.42 12.63 14.06
C VAL A 60 -5.62 11.87 15.09
N LEU A 61 -4.49 12.41 15.58
CA LEU A 61 -3.58 11.64 16.44
C LEU A 61 -4.17 11.29 17.80
N SER A 62 -5.21 12.03 18.26
CA SER A 62 -5.95 11.71 19.46
C SER A 62 -6.79 10.42 19.36
N LEU A 63 -7.11 9.98 18.15
CA LEU A 63 -7.96 8.80 17.91
C LEU A 63 -7.25 7.48 18.25
N ASN A 64 -5.93 7.42 18.09
CA ASN A 64 -5.15 6.22 18.43
C ASN A 64 -3.68 6.56 18.71
N LYS A 65 -3.01 5.76 19.55
CA LYS A 65 -1.57 5.90 19.84
C LYS A 65 -0.69 5.64 18.61
N SER A 66 -1.14 4.80 17.70
CA SER A 66 -0.43 4.50 16.45
C SER A 66 -0.91 5.43 15.34
N PRO A 67 -0.02 6.20 14.66
CA PRO A 67 -0.41 7.12 13.62
C PRO A 67 -1.22 6.48 12.49
N ILE A 68 -0.87 5.26 12.07
CA ILE A 68 -1.65 4.58 11.01
C ILE A 68 -3.05 4.21 11.49
N TYR A 69 -3.21 3.73 12.71
CA TYR A 69 -4.54 3.42 13.24
C TYR A 69 -5.36 4.70 13.50
N ALA A 70 -4.72 5.77 13.97
CA ALA A 70 -5.34 7.08 14.09
C ALA A 70 -5.88 7.56 12.72
N SER A 71 -5.09 7.39 11.66
CA SER A 71 -5.47 7.73 10.29
C SER A 71 -6.62 6.85 9.77
N LEU A 72 -6.61 5.55 10.06
CA LEU A 72 -7.70 4.64 9.68
C LEU A 72 -9.00 4.96 10.44
N GLU A 73 -8.93 5.28 11.73
CA GLU A 73 -10.11 5.73 12.50
C GLU A 73 -10.66 7.05 11.96
N TRP A 74 -9.78 7.98 11.58
CA TRP A 74 -10.19 9.22 10.93
C TRP A 74 -10.90 8.95 9.59
N LEU A 75 -10.34 8.09 8.72
CA LEU A 75 -10.97 7.69 7.47
C LEU A 75 -12.31 7.01 7.68
N LYS A 76 -12.45 6.21 8.73
CA LYS A 76 -13.73 5.60 9.11
C LYS A 76 -14.76 6.65 9.54
N ASN A 77 -14.36 7.65 10.33
CA ASN A 77 -15.24 8.75 10.74
C ASN A 77 -15.66 9.63 9.55
N MET A 78 -14.84 9.67 8.49
CA MET A 78 -15.15 10.33 7.22
C MET A 78 -15.90 9.43 6.23
N GLU A 79 -16.32 8.23 6.65
CA GLU A 79 -17.06 7.25 5.83
C GLU A 79 -16.30 6.77 4.57
N ALA A 80 -14.97 6.95 4.55
CA ALA A 80 -14.12 6.46 3.49
C ALA A 80 -13.94 4.93 3.53
N ILE A 81 -13.91 4.40 4.76
CA ILE A 81 -13.75 2.97 5.05
C ILE A 81 -14.71 2.54 6.18
N GLU A 82 -14.86 1.23 6.32
CA GLU A 82 -15.71 0.63 7.35
C GLU A 82 -14.84 -0.11 8.39
N GLN A 83 -15.46 -0.57 9.47
CA GLN A 83 -14.78 -1.35 10.52
C GLN A 83 -14.13 -2.63 9.97
N LYS A 84 -14.78 -3.29 9.02
CA LYS A 84 -14.23 -4.48 8.34
C LYS A 84 -12.94 -4.20 7.56
N ASP A 85 -12.75 -2.96 7.08
CA ASP A 85 -11.53 -2.56 6.37
C ASP A 85 -10.36 -2.44 7.35
N ILE A 86 -10.61 -1.97 8.59
CA ILE A 86 -9.61 -1.95 9.67
C ILE A 86 -9.23 -3.40 10.07
N GLU A 87 -10.20 -4.30 10.13
CA GLU A 87 -9.93 -5.72 10.40
C GLU A 87 -9.12 -6.35 9.27
N THR A 88 -9.40 -5.98 8.03
CA THR A 88 -8.60 -6.38 6.86
C THR A 88 -7.17 -5.84 6.95
N PHE A 89 -7.00 -4.58 7.33
CA PHE A 89 -5.68 -4.00 7.56
C PHE A 89 -4.90 -4.73 8.67
N ASN A 90 -5.57 -5.21 9.71
CA ASN A 90 -4.91 -6.01 10.76
C ASN A 90 -4.28 -7.29 10.18
N LYS A 91 -5.01 -8.02 9.32
CA LYS A 91 -4.49 -9.21 8.64
C LYS A 91 -3.33 -8.89 7.71
N ILE A 92 -3.41 -7.79 6.97
CA ILE A 92 -2.33 -7.29 6.12
C ILE A 92 -1.08 -7.01 6.96
N LYS A 93 -1.23 -6.35 8.10
CA LYS A 93 -0.14 -6.03 9.02
C LYS A 93 0.47 -7.29 9.66
N GLU A 94 -0.35 -8.25 10.06
CA GLU A 94 0.09 -9.54 10.61
C GLU A 94 0.94 -10.28 9.58
N CYS A 95 0.48 -10.42 8.34
CA CYS A 95 1.24 -11.01 7.25
C CYS A 95 2.58 -10.29 7.02
N ARG A 96 2.59 -8.95 7.02
CA ARG A 96 3.81 -8.15 6.93
C ARG A 96 4.77 -8.43 8.09
N ASN A 97 4.26 -8.54 9.29
CA ASN A 97 5.07 -8.82 10.47
C ASN A 97 5.67 -10.22 10.42
N GLU A 98 4.90 -11.21 9.99
CA GLU A 98 5.39 -12.58 9.76
C GLU A 98 6.52 -12.56 8.72
N LEU A 99 6.32 -11.90 7.58
CA LEU A 99 7.35 -11.75 6.54
C LEU A 99 8.63 -11.08 7.07
N ALA A 100 8.51 -10.10 7.96
CA ALA A 100 9.66 -9.39 8.50
C ALA A 100 10.41 -10.16 9.59
N HIS A 101 9.68 -10.85 10.48
CA HIS A 101 10.25 -11.52 11.64
C HIS A 101 10.64 -12.99 11.36
N GLU A 102 9.88 -13.66 10.49
CA GLU A 102 10.06 -15.07 10.15
C GLU A 102 10.80 -15.27 8.82
N MET A 103 11.44 -14.22 8.27
CA MET A 103 12.11 -14.26 6.96
C MET A 103 13.03 -15.48 6.84
N HIS A 104 13.81 -15.77 7.86
CA HIS A 104 14.70 -16.92 7.87
C HIS A 104 13.93 -18.25 7.69
N ASN A 105 12.84 -18.42 8.44
CA ASN A 105 12.02 -19.62 8.33
C ASN A 105 11.27 -19.72 6.99
N ILE A 106 10.84 -18.58 6.46
CA ILE A 106 10.16 -18.48 5.15
C ILE A 106 11.11 -18.89 4.04
N LEU A 107 12.36 -18.44 4.11
CA LEU A 107 13.37 -18.79 3.11
C LEU A 107 13.76 -20.27 3.16
N ILE A 108 13.95 -20.83 4.37
CA ILE A 108 14.49 -22.19 4.53
C ILE A 108 13.38 -23.25 4.57
N ASN A 109 12.31 -23.04 5.33
CA ASN A 109 11.42 -24.14 5.74
C ASN A 109 9.98 -24.02 5.26
N LYS A 110 9.38 -22.84 5.30
CA LYS A 110 7.91 -22.70 5.21
C LYS A 110 7.39 -22.20 3.86
N GLY A 111 8.24 -21.53 3.07
CA GLY A 111 7.70 -20.71 1.98
C GLY A 111 6.87 -19.52 2.49
N SER A 112 6.10 -18.91 1.62
CA SER A 112 5.27 -17.74 1.97
C SER A 112 4.20 -18.09 3.02
N PRO A 113 3.76 -17.12 3.86
CA PRO A 113 2.60 -17.29 4.73
C PRO A 113 1.38 -17.80 3.96
N THR A 114 0.55 -18.63 4.61
CA THR A 114 -0.60 -19.30 3.95
C THR A 114 -1.53 -18.30 3.28
N ASP A 115 -1.78 -17.16 3.92
CA ASP A 115 -2.71 -16.13 3.43
C ASP A 115 -2.01 -14.98 2.67
N PHE A 116 -0.76 -15.19 2.24
CA PHE A 116 0.05 -14.15 1.58
C PHE A 116 -0.67 -13.52 0.38
N THR A 117 -1.12 -14.37 -0.56
CA THR A 117 -1.75 -13.90 -1.79
C THR A 117 -3.03 -13.10 -1.53
N ASP A 118 -3.85 -13.56 -0.59
CA ASP A 118 -5.11 -12.90 -0.27
C ASP A 118 -4.86 -11.59 0.50
N ASN A 119 -3.92 -11.58 1.43
CA ASN A 119 -3.54 -10.35 2.13
C ASN A 119 -2.89 -9.33 1.19
N PHE A 120 -2.16 -9.79 0.18
CA PHE A 120 -1.58 -8.89 -0.83
C PHE A 120 -2.67 -8.26 -1.72
N LYS A 121 -3.65 -9.05 -2.18
CA LYS A 121 -4.83 -8.54 -2.91
C LYS A 121 -5.64 -7.55 -2.05
N ASN A 122 -5.85 -7.90 -0.78
CA ASN A 122 -6.58 -7.07 0.17
C ASN A 122 -5.89 -5.72 0.40
N LEU A 123 -4.54 -5.69 0.45
CA LEU A 123 -3.78 -4.45 0.56
C LEU A 123 -4.06 -3.53 -0.64
N PHE A 124 -4.02 -4.08 -1.86
CA PHE A 124 -4.33 -3.32 -3.07
C PHE A 124 -5.76 -2.81 -3.09
N TYR A 125 -6.70 -3.67 -2.76
CA TYR A 125 -8.10 -3.31 -2.74
C TYR A 125 -8.39 -2.19 -1.75
N LEU A 126 -7.87 -2.32 -0.53
CA LEU A 126 -8.03 -1.30 0.51
C LEU A 126 -7.34 0.01 0.12
N PHE A 127 -6.14 -0.06 -0.44
CA PHE A 127 -5.42 1.11 -0.92
C PHE A 127 -6.19 1.84 -2.02
N ARG A 128 -6.67 1.10 -3.02
CA ARG A 128 -7.49 1.65 -4.09
C ARG A 128 -8.77 2.29 -3.57
N LYS A 129 -9.46 1.65 -2.62
CA LYS A 129 -10.66 2.19 -1.99
C LYS A 129 -10.40 3.56 -1.36
N ILE A 130 -9.33 3.69 -0.57
CA ILE A 130 -8.95 4.93 0.11
C ILE A 130 -8.51 5.99 -0.90
N GLU A 131 -7.66 5.65 -1.85
CA GLU A 131 -7.16 6.58 -2.87
C GLU A 131 -8.28 7.11 -3.77
N THR A 132 -9.21 6.26 -4.17
CA THR A 132 -10.39 6.67 -4.95
C THR A 132 -11.27 7.62 -4.15
N TRP A 133 -11.56 7.28 -2.88
CA TRP A 133 -12.33 8.16 -2.00
C TRP A 133 -11.64 9.51 -1.81
N TRP A 134 -10.33 9.50 -1.57
CA TRP A 134 -9.54 10.72 -1.38
C TRP A 134 -9.61 11.63 -2.62
N THR A 135 -9.37 11.06 -3.78
CA THR A 135 -9.42 11.80 -5.04
C THR A 135 -10.81 12.41 -5.27
N THR A 136 -11.87 11.62 -5.10
CA THR A 136 -13.25 12.10 -5.38
C THR A 136 -13.77 13.06 -4.34
N ASN A 137 -13.44 12.90 -3.06
CA ASN A 137 -14.04 13.70 -1.98
C ASN A 137 -13.17 14.87 -1.52
N ILE A 138 -11.86 14.81 -1.75
CA ILE A 138 -10.92 15.86 -1.34
C ILE A 138 -10.32 16.57 -2.55
N GLU A 139 -9.55 15.87 -3.39
CA GLU A 139 -8.77 16.51 -4.46
C GLU A 139 -9.65 17.16 -5.53
N LEU A 140 -10.68 16.45 -6.02
CA LEU A 140 -11.58 17.00 -7.04
C LEU A 140 -12.49 18.10 -6.48
N SER A 141 -12.86 18.05 -5.20
CA SER A 141 -13.71 19.06 -4.57
C SER A 141 -13.02 20.42 -4.44
N ILE A 142 -11.70 20.45 -4.35
CA ILE A 142 -10.91 21.69 -4.26
C ILE A 142 -10.26 22.11 -5.59
N ASN A 143 -10.38 21.28 -6.63
CA ASN A 143 -9.75 21.55 -7.93
C ASN A 143 -10.63 22.51 -8.74
N PRO A 144 -10.11 23.71 -9.13
CA PRO A 144 -10.88 24.71 -9.90
C PRO A 144 -11.49 24.16 -11.20
N ASP A 145 -10.82 23.19 -11.84
CA ASP A 145 -11.29 22.60 -13.10
C ASP A 145 -12.54 21.74 -12.94
N TYR A 146 -12.88 21.36 -11.70
CA TYR A 146 -14.04 20.54 -11.37
C TYR A 146 -15.15 21.31 -10.63
N ILE A 147 -14.97 22.59 -10.35
CA ILE A 147 -16.00 23.42 -9.71
C ILE A 147 -17.24 23.44 -10.60
N GLY A 148 -18.38 23.03 -10.04
CA GLY A 148 -19.68 22.98 -10.74
C GLY A 148 -19.86 21.76 -11.66
N LYS A 149 -18.89 20.84 -11.75
CA LYS A 149 -19.07 19.56 -12.41
C LYS A 149 -19.59 18.52 -11.43
N ASP A 150 -20.39 17.61 -11.96
CA ASP A 150 -20.89 16.47 -11.19
C ASP A 150 -19.75 15.44 -11.02
N ILE A 151 -19.25 15.34 -9.80
CA ILE A 151 -18.17 14.40 -9.45
C ILE A 151 -18.65 12.94 -9.54
N GLU A 152 -19.97 12.69 -9.49
CA GLU A 152 -20.51 11.33 -9.66
C GLU A 152 -20.30 10.78 -11.08
N LEU A 153 -20.11 11.65 -12.06
CA LEU A 153 -19.80 11.28 -13.44
C LEU A 153 -18.35 10.86 -13.66
N VAL A 154 -17.49 11.07 -12.67
CA VAL A 154 -16.08 10.61 -12.76
C VAL A 154 -16.02 9.09 -12.69
N ASP A 155 -15.44 8.47 -13.71
CA ASP A 155 -15.22 7.02 -13.70
C ASP A 155 -14.20 6.63 -12.64
N LYS A 156 -14.69 6.22 -11.50
CA LYS A 156 -13.88 5.80 -10.34
C LYS A 156 -12.95 4.62 -10.65
N ASN A 157 -13.26 3.84 -11.71
CA ASN A 157 -12.43 2.71 -12.12
C ASN A 157 -11.15 3.16 -12.83
N ASN A 158 -11.16 4.33 -13.42
CA ASN A 158 -10.02 4.90 -14.13
C ASN A 158 -9.14 5.82 -13.26
N ILE A 159 -9.50 6.00 -11.99
CA ILE A 159 -8.66 6.76 -11.06
C ILE A 159 -7.38 5.98 -10.77
N MET A 160 -6.24 6.58 -11.14
CA MET A 160 -4.89 6.06 -10.86
C MET A 160 -4.05 7.20 -10.27
N THR A 161 -3.80 7.11 -8.98
CA THR A 161 -2.97 8.11 -8.26
C THR A 161 -1.48 7.79 -8.39
N GLY A 162 -0.62 8.79 -8.16
CA GLY A 162 0.83 8.58 -8.20
C GLY A 162 1.34 7.41 -7.36
N PRO A 163 0.91 7.26 -6.08
CA PRO A 163 1.27 6.10 -5.26
C PRO A 163 0.78 4.76 -5.83
N MET A 164 -0.41 4.71 -6.43
CA MET A 164 -0.92 3.50 -7.08
C MET A 164 -0.09 3.12 -8.31
N ILE A 165 0.28 4.10 -9.14
CA ILE A 165 1.16 3.89 -10.30
C ILE A 165 2.53 3.38 -9.84
N CYS A 166 3.10 4.01 -8.80
CA CYS A 166 4.38 3.59 -8.24
C CYS A 166 4.33 2.13 -7.79
N LEU A 167 3.30 1.76 -7.04
CA LEU A 167 3.12 0.40 -6.54
C LEU A 167 2.93 -0.61 -7.69
N GLN A 168 2.09 -0.30 -8.67
CA GLN A 168 1.89 -1.16 -9.84
C GLN A 168 3.19 -1.36 -10.61
N THR A 169 3.94 -0.28 -10.87
CA THR A 169 5.22 -0.35 -11.59
C THR A 169 6.23 -1.25 -10.88
N LEU A 170 6.31 -1.16 -9.54
CA LEU A 170 7.24 -1.99 -8.76
C LEU A 170 6.88 -3.47 -8.82
N ILE A 171 5.60 -3.78 -8.78
CA ILE A 171 5.12 -5.17 -8.92
C ILE A 171 5.44 -5.68 -10.31
N ASP A 172 5.13 -4.91 -11.33
CA ASP A 172 5.41 -5.31 -12.71
C ASP A 172 6.90 -5.56 -12.92
N VAL A 173 7.77 -4.71 -12.38
CA VAL A 173 9.23 -4.91 -12.44
C VAL A 173 9.67 -6.14 -11.65
N ALA A 174 9.05 -6.42 -10.50
CA ALA A 174 9.44 -7.54 -9.64
C ALA A 174 8.98 -8.90 -10.18
N ILE A 175 7.83 -8.95 -10.86
CA ILE A 175 7.22 -10.20 -11.35
C ILE A 175 7.57 -10.47 -12.80
N THR A 176 7.78 -9.41 -13.61
CA THR A 176 8.05 -9.58 -15.05
C THR A 176 9.54 -9.68 -15.32
N GLU A 177 9.99 -10.77 -15.89
CA GLU A 177 11.35 -10.90 -16.43
C GLU A 177 11.60 -9.95 -17.62
N ASN A 178 10.55 -9.33 -18.14
CA ASN A 178 10.58 -8.46 -19.31
C ASN A 178 10.89 -7.00 -18.93
N LYS A 179 11.95 -6.48 -19.51
CA LYS A 179 12.39 -5.06 -19.43
C LYS A 179 11.47 -4.11 -20.23
N ILE A 180 10.17 -4.38 -20.32
CA ILE A 180 9.22 -3.64 -21.18
C ILE A 180 9.24 -2.15 -20.84
N TYR A 181 9.14 -1.79 -19.58
CA TYR A 181 9.16 -0.38 -19.16
C TYR A 181 10.50 0.31 -19.40
N TYR A 182 11.59 -0.40 -19.17
CA TYR A 182 12.94 0.12 -19.41
C TYR A 182 13.20 0.39 -20.90
N ASN A 183 12.75 -0.50 -21.77
CA ASN A 183 12.88 -0.35 -23.21
C ASN A 183 12.00 0.79 -23.73
N ASN A 184 10.75 0.89 -23.28
CA ASN A 184 9.85 1.99 -23.64
C ASN A 184 10.34 3.37 -23.19
N LEU A 185 11.10 3.47 -22.11
CA LEU A 185 11.74 4.70 -21.67
C LEU A 185 12.96 5.07 -22.51
N LYS A 186 13.69 4.09 -23.05
CA LYS A 186 14.80 4.32 -23.97
C LYS A 186 14.31 4.81 -25.33
N ASP A 187 13.25 4.22 -25.86
CA ASP A 187 12.69 4.58 -27.17
C ASP A 187 12.05 5.97 -27.21
N LYS A 188 11.67 6.53 -26.03
CA LYS A 188 11.16 7.91 -25.92
C LYS A 188 12.26 8.98 -25.78
N LYS A 189 13.54 8.61 -25.71
CA LYS A 189 14.68 9.54 -25.60
C LYS A 189 15.41 9.76 -26.93
N HIS A 190 14.90 9.22 -28.01
CA HIS A 190 15.30 9.47 -29.38
C HIS A 190 14.11 10.05 -30.16
#